data_8b1c113bcc1b4f41b8bfd716b2655199
#
_entry.id   8b1c113bcc1b4f41b8bfd716b2655199
#
_cell.length_a   1.000
_cell.length_b   1.000
_cell.length_c   1.000
_cell.angle_alpha   90.00
_cell.angle_beta   90.00
_cell.angle_gamma   90.00
#
_symmetry.space_group_name_H-M   'P 1'
#
loop_
_entity.id
_entity.type
_entity.pdbx_description
1 polymer ?
#
loop_
_entity_poly.entity_id
_entity_poly.type
_entity_poly.pdbx_seq_one_letter_code
_entity_poly.pdbx_strand_id
1 'polypeptide(L)'
;MDAFRRSVLKQIEELSKKLEATKSMVDFEPEWSEPVPIEKAKVKGGLGVYKMIYGPTKEIMSIGQGHVGQRKSRHLGVFRNGGVDMVSPNGHVSPSQTGKKMFAYDADIDNWYFSYCLVPNKSICSEYELQLQFEMEPRFNELSMAGNN
;
A
#
# COMPACT_ATOMS: atom_id res chain seq x y z
N MET A 1 5.69 -40.35 -0.54
CA MET A 1 4.68 -39.61 0.27
C MET A 1 3.44 -39.39 -0.59
N ASP A 2 2.28 -39.74 -0.09
CA ASP A 2 1.04 -39.53 -0.85
C ASP A 2 0.62 -38.06 -0.91
N ALA A 3 -0.34 -37.77 -1.78
CA ALA A 3 -0.81 -36.41 -2.01
C ALA A 3 -1.45 -35.78 -0.77
N PHE A 4 -2.12 -36.59 0.05
CA PHE A 4 -2.75 -36.11 1.28
C PHE A 4 -1.71 -35.61 2.29
N ARG A 5 -0.66 -36.41 2.52
CA ARG A 5 0.42 -36.02 3.45
C ARG A 5 1.13 -34.75 2.98
N ARG A 6 1.39 -34.65 1.68
CA ARG A 6 2.03 -33.45 1.10
C ARG A 6 1.17 -32.22 1.32
N SER A 7 -0.14 -32.35 1.13
CA SER A 7 -1.08 -31.24 1.34
C SER A 7 -1.09 -30.79 2.82
N VAL A 8 -1.12 -31.74 3.75
CA VAL A 8 -1.11 -31.43 5.18
C VAL A 8 0.20 -30.75 5.58
N LEU A 9 1.33 -31.24 5.11
CA LEU A 9 2.64 -30.64 5.41
C LEU A 9 2.72 -29.20 4.89
N LYS A 10 2.20 -28.97 3.68
CA LYS A 10 2.16 -27.63 3.10
C LYS A 10 1.31 -26.68 3.94
N GLN A 11 0.15 -27.13 4.43
CA GLN A 11 -0.70 -26.33 5.30
C GLN A 11 -0.02 -26.01 6.63
N ILE A 12 0.68 -26.96 7.22
CA ILE A 12 1.45 -26.75 8.44
C ILE A 12 2.54 -25.70 8.22
N GLU A 13 3.25 -25.79 7.10
CA GLU A 13 4.29 -24.84 6.74
C GLU A 13 3.74 -23.42 6.59
N GLU A 14 2.60 -23.27 5.91
CA GLU A 14 1.93 -21.99 5.76
C GLU A 14 1.46 -21.41 7.08
N LEU A 15 0.90 -22.23 7.95
CA LEU A 15 0.49 -21.82 9.31
C LEU A 15 1.69 -21.38 10.15
N SER A 16 2.81 -22.10 10.05
CA SER A 16 4.04 -21.73 10.74
C SER A 16 4.54 -20.36 10.30
N LYS A 17 4.51 -20.08 8.99
CA LYS A 17 4.91 -18.77 8.46
C LYS A 17 4.00 -17.67 8.98
N LYS A 18 2.70 -17.89 9.02
CA LYS A 18 1.74 -16.92 9.56
C LYS A 18 1.98 -16.66 11.04
N LEU A 19 2.27 -17.69 11.81
CA LEU A 19 2.58 -17.56 13.23
C LEU A 19 3.87 -16.77 13.46
N GLU A 20 4.90 -17.01 12.66
CA GLU A 20 6.14 -16.23 12.69
C GLU A 20 5.90 -14.76 12.40
N ALA A 21 5.13 -14.45 11.35
CA ALA A 21 4.76 -13.08 10.99
C ALA A 21 3.99 -12.40 12.14
N THR A 22 3.05 -13.11 12.77
CA THR A 22 2.27 -12.60 13.90
C THR A 22 3.18 -12.29 15.10
N LYS A 23 4.14 -13.15 15.39
CA LYS A 23 5.11 -12.91 16.47
C LYS A 23 5.95 -11.68 16.19
N SER A 24 6.40 -11.51 14.94
CA SER A 24 7.16 -10.32 14.53
C SER A 24 6.33 -9.06 14.68
N MET A 25 5.04 -9.12 14.37
CA MET A 25 4.12 -7.98 14.51
C MET A 25 3.92 -7.57 15.97
N VAL A 26 3.96 -8.49 16.91
CA VAL A 26 3.79 -8.17 18.34
C VAL A 26 4.90 -7.24 18.84
N ASP A 27 6.11 -7.38 18.29
CA ASP A 27 7.26 -6.57 18.68
C ASP A 27 7.41 -5.30 17.83
N PHE A 28 6.57 -5.13 16.80
CA PHE A 28 6.62 -3.99 15.91
C PHE A 28 5.69 -2.88 16.41
N GLU A 29 6.26 -1.70 16.65
CA GLU A 29 5.51 -0.50 17.02
C GLU A 29 5.45 0.45 15.83
N PRO A 30 4.27 0.62 15.18
CA PRO A 30 4.15 1.52 14.05
C PRO A 30 4.33 2.98 14.44
N GLU A 31 5.17 3.68 13.70
CA GLU A 31 5.32 5.13 13.81
C GLU A 31 4.89 5.76 12.50
N TRP A 32 3.71 6.36 12.50
CA TRP A 32 3.15 7.01 11.32
C TRP A 32 3.61 8.46 11.22
N SER A 33 4.00 8.86 10.01
CA SER A 33 4.26 10.28 9.73
C SER A 33 2.96 11.08 9.81
N GLU A 34 3.06 12.37 10.12
CA GLU A 34 1.91 13.25 10.07
C GLU A 34 1.36 13.30 8.64
N PRO A 35 0.02 13.20 8.47
CA PRO A 35 -0.57 13.39 7.15
C PRO A 35 -0.29 14.79 6.62
N VAL A 36 0.32 14.88 5.45
CA VAL A 36 0.62 16.13 4.77
C VAL A 36 0.21 16.01 3.30
N PRO A 37 -0.04 17.15 2.61
CA PRO A 37 -0.32 17.08 1.18
C PRO A 37 0.74 16.25 0.46
N ILE A 38 0.29 15.33 -0.40
CA ILE A 38 1.19 14.37 -1.04
C ILE A 38 2.35 15.04 -1.78
N GLU A 39 2.11 16.19 -2.39
CA GLU A 39 3.14 16.95 -3.09
C GLU A 39 4.23 17.45 -2.17
N LYS A 40 3.88 17.75 -0.93
CA LYS A 40 4.79 18.32 0.09
C LYS A 40 5.40 17.27 0.99
N ALA A 41 4.93 16.04 0.92
CA ALA A 41 5.40 14.97 1.81
C ALA A 41 6.86 14.65 1.53
N LYS A 42 7.70 14.81 2.55
CA LYS A 42 9.09 14.38 2.51
C LYS A 42 9.14 12.96 3.00
N VAL A 43 9.50 12.05 2.12
CA VAL A 43 9.47 10.61 2.42
C VAL A 43 10.88 10.08 2.54
N LYS A 44 11.20 9.52 3.70
CA LYS A 44 12.43 8.75 3.86
C LYS A 44 12.32 7.49 3.02
N GLY A 45 13.39 7.15 2.31
CA GLY A 45 13.41 5.93 1.50
C GLY A 45 13.31 4.69 2.38
N GLY A 46 12.69 3.66 1.85
CA GLY A 46 12.60 2.38 2.53
C GLY A 46 11.26 1.71 2.38
N LEU A 47 11.21 0.47 2.87
CA LEU A 47 10.02 -0.35 2.85
C LEU A 47 9.03 0.15 3.89
N GLY A 48 7.77 0.22 3.51
CA GLY A 48 6.75 0.68 4.44
C GLY A 48 5.33 0.49 3.94
N VAL A 49 4.41 0.90 4.80
CA VAL A 49 2.98 0.96 4.52
C VAL A 49 2.59 2.43 4.45
N TYR A 50 1.71 2.77 3.53
CA TYR A 50 1.28 4.16 3.38
C TYR A 50 -0.23 4.26 3.24
N LYS A 51 -0.74 5.45 3.60
CA LYS A 51 -2.16 5.80 3.50
C LYS A 51 -2.32 6.97 2.54
N MET A 52 -3.30 6.86 1.63
CA MET A 52 -3.78 7.98 0.84
C MET A 52 -5.07 8.48 1.46
N ILE A 53 -5.07 9.72 1.90
CA ILE A 53 -6.16 10.31 2.66
C ILE A 53 -6.78 11.44 1.85
N TYR A 54 -8.10 11.41 1.72
CA TYR A 54 -8.81 12.51 1.07
C TYR A 54 -9.04 13.63 2.10
N GLY A 55 -8.35 14.75 1.91
CA GLY A 55 -8.31 15.83 2.88
C GLY A 55 -9.67 16.40 3.28
N PRO A 56 -10.60 16.67 2.32
CA PRO A 56 -11.90 17.26 2.67
C PRO A 56 -12.74 16.46 3.65
N THR A 57 -12.66 15.14 3.61
CA THR A 57 -13.43 14.25 4.51
C THR A 57 -12.56 13.54 5.54
N LYS A 58 -11.24 13.57 5.37
CA LYS A 58 -10.26 12.83 6.16
C LYS A 58 -10.41 11.31 6.04
N GLU A 59 -11.13 10.85 5.03
CA GLU A 59 -11.31 9.42 4.77
C GLU A 59 -10.01 8.81 4.24
N ILE A 60 -9.64 7.63 4.75
CA ILE A 60 -8.54 6.86 4.22
C ILE A 60 -9.06 6.12 3.00
N MET A 61 -8.58 6.51 1.82
CA MET A 61 -9.09 6.02 0.54
C MET A 61 -8.32 4.81 0.03
N SER A 62 -7.03 4.70 0.39
CA SER A 62 -6.17 3.59 -0.02
C SER A 62 -5.08 3.33 1.01
N ILE A 63 -4.74 2.06 1.16
CA ILE A 63 -3.60 1.61 1.94
C ILE A 63 -2.76 0.73 1.03
N GLY A 64 -1.46 1.01 0.95
CA GLY A 64 -0.54 0.26 0.10
C GLY A 64 0.78 -0.01 0.81
N GLN A 65 1.63 -0.77 0.14
CA GLN A 65 2.96 -1.12 0.64
C GLN A 65 4.00 -1.08 -0.46
N GLY A 66 5.25 -1.05 -0.05
CA GLY A 66 6.41 -1.11 -0.92
C GLY A 66 7.42 -0.05 -0.55
N HIS A 67 8.29 0.30 -1.49
CA HIS A 67 9.21 1.41 -1.31
C HIS A 67 8.40 2.70 -1.32
N VAL A 68 8.19 3.30 -0.14
CA VAL A 68 7.23 4.40 0.01
C VAL A 68 7.55 5.61 -0.87
N GLY A 69 8.81 5.94 -1.05
CA GLY A 69 9.23 7.04 -1.94
C GLY A 69 8.87 6.80 -3.39
N GLN A 70 9.13 5.59 -3.90
CA GLN A 70 8.78 5.22 -5.27
C GLN A 70 7.27 5.18 -5.48
N ARG A 71 6.52 4.64 -4.53
CA ARG A 71 5.06 4.57 -4.62
C ARG A 71 4.45 5.96 -4.65
N LYS A 72 4.91 6.84 -3.76
CA LYS A 72 4.47 8.24 -3.76
C LYS A 72 4.73 8.90 -5.12
N SER A 73 5.93 8.72 -5.68
CA SER A 73 6.30 9.29 -6.97
C SER A 73 5.42 8.80 -8.10
N ARG A 74 5.04 7.52 -8.10
CA ARG A 74 4.14 6.96 -9.11
C ARG A 74 2.75 7.59 -9.03
N HIS A 75 2.22 7.78 -7.83
CA HIS A 75 0.91 8.41 -7.65
C HIS A 75 0.94 9.87 -8.10
N LEU A 76 1.98 10.61 -7.72
CA LEU A 76 2.18 11.99 -8.16
C LEU A 76 2.32 12.08 -9.68
N GLY A 77 3.01 11.12 -10.29
CA GLY A 77 3.20 11.06 -11.73
C GLY A 77 1.88 11.06 -12.49
N VAL A 78 0.88 10.34 -11.99
CA VAL A 78 -0.45 10.30 -12.60
C VAL A 78 -1.09 11.69 -12.60
N PHE A 79 -1.03 12.42 -11.48
CA PHE A 79 -1.56 13.78 -11.41
C PHE A 79 -0.84 14.74 -12.36
N ARG A 80 0.48 14.62 -12.46
CA ARG A 80 1.30 15.45 -13.35
C ARG A 80 1.10 15.11 -14.83
N ASN A 81 0.61 13.91 -15.12
CA ASN A 81 0.40 13.43 -16.50
C ASN A 81 -1.09 13.36 -16.89
N GLY A 82 -1.91 14.17 -16.24
CA GLY A 82 -3.31 14.32 -16.64
C GLY A 82 -4.20 13.13 -16.34
N GLY A 83 -3.85 12.30 -15.36
CA GLY A 83 -4.67 11.16 -14.93
C GLY A 83 -4.28 9.83 -15.56
N VAL A 84 -3.16 9.78 -16.28
CA VAL A 84 -2.65 8.55 -16.88
C VAL A 84 -1.24 8.24 -16.38
N ASP A 85 -0.82 6.99 -16.52
CA ASP A 85 0.50 6.56 -16.06
C ASP A 85 1.62 7.34 -16.76
N MET A 86 2.67 7.64 -16.00
CA MET A 86 3.88 8.26 -16.54
C MET A 86 4.63 7.27 -17.41
N VAL A 87 5.16 7.78 -18.53
CA VAL A 87 5.99 7.02 -19.46
C VAL A 87 7.33 7.74 -19.60
N SER A 88 8.43 7.03 -19.36
CA SER A 88 9.77 7.60 -19.54
C SER A 88 10.12 7.77 -21.01
N PRO A 89 11.17 8.56 -21.35
CA PRO A 89 11.59 8.74 -22.75
C PRO A 89 11.92 7.45 -23.49
N ASN A 90 12.32 6.40 -22.76
CA ASN A 90 12.61 5.09 -23.36
C ASN A 90 11.38 4.17 -23.44
N GLY A 91 10.18 4.68 -23.15
CA GLY A 91 8.95 3.92 -23.23
C GLY A 91 8.60 3.10 -21.99
N HIS A 92 9.37 3.24 -20.91
CA HIS A 92 9.06 2.52 -19.66
C HIS A 92 7.86 3.18 -18.95
N VAL A 93 6.82 2.37 -18.68
CA VAL A 93 5.61 2.82 -17.99
C VAL A 93 5.77 2.62 -16.48
N SER A 94 5.41 3.65 -15.70
CA SER A 94 5.36 3.57 -14.23
C SER A 94 3.89 3.47 -13.81
N PRO A 95 3.33 2.26 -13.64
CA PRO A 95 1.91 2.08 -13.39
C PRO A 95 1.51 2.51 -11.98
N SER A 96 0.34 3.11 -11.86
CA SER A 96 -0.27 3.46 -10.58
C SER A 96 -1.78 3.38 -10.67
N GLN A 97 -2.34 2.22 -10.30
CA GLN A 97 -3.79 2.07 -10.23
C GLN A 97 -4.39 2.98 -9.18
N THR A 98 -3.74 3.10 -8.03
CA THR A 98 -4.18 3.98 -6.94
C THR A 98 -4.18 5.43 -7.39
N GLY A 99 -3.11 5.88 -8.05
CA GLY A 99 -3.04 7.26 -8.56
C GLY A 99 -4.15 7.58 -9.54
N LYS A 100 -4.48 6.65 -10.43
CA LYS A 100 -5.59 6.81 -11.39
C LYS A 100 -6.95 6.89 -10.69
N LYS A 101 -7.18 6.07 -9.68
CA LYS A 101 -8.42 6.12 -8.88
C LYS A 101 -8.54 7.43 -8.12
N MET A 102 -7.44 7.92 -7.54
CA MET A 102 -7.38 9.21 -6.86
C MET A 102 -7.75 10.33 -7.83
N PHE A 103 -7.09 10.40 -8.97
CA PHE A 103 -7.31 11.44 -9.97
C PHE A 103 -8.76 11.43 -10.48
N ALA A 104 -9.33 10.26 -10.72
CA ALA A 104 -10.72 10.12 -11.18
C ALA A 104 -11.71 10.55 -10.09
N TYR A 105 -11.38 10.35 -8.82
CA TYR A 105 -12.22 10.76 -7.70
C TYR A 105 -12.17 12.28 -7.49
N ASP A 106 -10.98 12.86 -7.50
CA ASP A 106 -10.74 14.29 -7.38
C ASP A 106 -9.38 14.62 -7.98
N ALA A 107 -9.39 15.34 -9.09
CA ALA A 107 -8.17 15.69 -9.81
C ALA A 107 -7.34 16.80 -9.15
N ASP A 108 -7.86 17.42 -8.08
CA ASP A 108 -7.13 18.43 -7.33
C ASP A 108 -6.16 17.76 -6.35
N ILE A 109 -4.87 17.79 -6.71
CA ILE A 109 -3.82 17.16 -5.92
C ILE A 109 -3.71 17.73 -4.51
N ASP A 110 -4.10 18.97 -4.29
CA ASP A 110 -4.02 19.62 -2.98
C ASP A 110 -4.97 19.01 -1.95
N ASN A 111 -5.97 18.27 -2.42
CA ASN A 111 -6.91 17.57 -1.55
C ASN A 111 -6.42 16.20 -1.08
N TRP A 112 -5.27 15.73 -1.58
CA TRP A 112 -4.76 14.41 -1.26
C TRP A 112 -3.59 14.49 -0.29
N TYR A 113 -3.71 13.75 0.81
CA TYR A 113 -2.74 13.70 1.89
C TYR A 113 -2.08 12.33 1.95
N PHE A 114 -0.83 12.32 2.34
CA PHE A 114 0.00 11.13 2.43
C PHE A 114 0.55 10.96 3.84
N SER A 115 0.45 9.74 4.36
CA SER A 115 1.06 9.34 5.62
C SER A 115 1.71 7.97 5.42
N TYR A 116 2.85 7.75 6.02
CA TYR A 116 3.56 6.49 5.86
C TYR A 116 4.19 6.03 7.16
N CYS A 117 4.47 4.72 7.20
CA CYS A 117 5.09 4.06 8.33
C CYS A 117 6.15 3.10 7.78
N LEU A 118 7.42 3.30 8.14
CA LEU A 118 8.47 2.37 7.73
C LEU A 118 8.38 1.09 8.55
N VAL A 119 8.67 -0.04 7.93
CA VAL A 119 8.64 -1.35 8.56
C VAL A 119 9.97 -2.07 8.36
N PRO A 120 10.36 -2.94 9.30
CA PRO A 120 11.70 -3.54 9.29
C PRO A 120 11.89 -4.61 8.21
N ASN A 121 10.84 -5.28 7.75
CA ASN A 121 10.97 -6.32 6.74
C ASN A 121 9.66 -6.52 5.96
N LYS A 122 9.77 -7.26 4.84
CA LYS A 122 8.65 -7.47 3.92
C LYS A 122 7.50 -8.26 4.53
N SER A 123 7.80 -9.22 5.40
CA SER A 123 6.78 -10.05 6.06
C SER A 123 5.89 -9.20 6.95
N ILE A 124 6.47 -8.36 7.79
CA ILE A 124 5.74 -7.41 8.63
C ILE A 124 4.96 -6.42 7.77
N CYS A 125 5.57 -5.93 6.71
CA CYS A 125 4.95 -4.98 5.80
C CYS A 125 3.65 -5.53 5.22
N SER A 126 3.70 -6.73 4.67
CA SER A 126 2.53 -7.38 4.06
C SER A 126 1.44 -7.67 5.07
N GLU A 127 1.80 -8.17 6.23
CA GLU A 127 0.85 -8.49 7.30
C GLU A 127 0.18 -7.23 7.83
N TYR A 128 0.95 -6.18 8.05
CA TYR A 128 0.43 -4.91 8.57
C TYR A 128 -0.49 -4.24 7.55
N GLU A 129 -0.12 -4.23 6.27
CA GLU A 129 -0.98 -3.70 5.21
C GLU A 129 -2.32 -4.43 5.19
N LEU A 130 -2.29 -5.75 5.21
CA LEU A 130 -3.50 -6.57 5.17
C LEU A 130 -4.38 -6.32 6.39
N GLN A 131 -3.78 -6.24 7.57
CA GLN A 131 -4.49 -5.93 8.81
C GLN A 131 -5.20 -4.57 8.72
N LEU A 132 -4.50 -3.54 8.24
CA LEU A 132 -5.07 -2.20 8.11
C LEU A 132 -6.18 -2.16 7.05
N GLN A 133 -6.00 -2.84 5.93
CA GLN A 133 -7.04 -2.93 4.90
C GLN A 133 -8.30 -3.59 5.45
N PHE A 134 -8.14 -4.64 6.24
CA PHE A 134 -9.25 -5.33 6.87
C PHE A 134 -9.97 -4.44 7.89
N GLU A 135 -9.22 -3.74 8.73
CA GLU A 135 -9.79 -2.88 9.79
C GLU A 135 -10.45 -1.62 9.24
N MET A 136 -9.85 -1.00 8.23
CA MET A 136 -10.26 0.32 7.74
C MET A 136 -11.11 0.28 6.48
N GLU A 137 -11.10 -0.84 5.76
CA GLU A 137 -11.86 -1.04 4.52
C GLU A 137 -11.74 0.15 3.55
N PRO A 138 -10.52 0.53 3.12
CA PRO A 138 -10.34 1.70 2.28
C PRO A 138 -11.08 1.55 0.96
N ARG A 139 -11.71 2.64 0.51
CA ARG A 139 -12.58 2.61 -0.66
C ARG A 139 -11.91 2.04 -1.90
N PHE A 140 -10.66 2.42 -2.18
CA PHE A 140 -9.96 1.98 -3.39
C PHE A 140 -9.43 0.55 -3.29
N ASN A 141 -9.38 -0.05 -2.10
CA ASN A 141 -8.91 -1.41 -1.89
C ASN A 141 -10.04 -2.46 -1.95
N GLU A 142 -11.29 -2.05 -1.90
CA GLU A 142 -12.44 -2.97 -1.92
C GLU A 142 -12.43 -3.89 -3.13
N LEU A 143 -12.19 -3.35 -4.33
CA LEU A 143 -12.17 -4.12 -5.56
C LEU A 143 -11.06 -5.17 -5.57
N SER A 144 -9.91 -4.84 -5.01
CA SER A 144 -8.80 -5.80 -4.86
C SER A 144 -9.18 -6.93 -3.92
N MET A 145 -9.85 -6.63 -2.82
CA MET A 145 -10.30 -7.62 -1.85
C MET A 145 -11.40 -8.51 -2.39
N ALA A 146 -12.15 -8.05 -3.37
CA ALA A 146 -13.20 -8.85 -4.00
C ALA A 146 -12.66 -9.96 -4.92
N GLY A 147 -11.35 -10.11 -5.04
CA GLY A 147 -10.74 -11.17 -5.82
C GLY A 147 -10.83 -10.99 -7.33
N ASN A 148 -11.03 -9.78 -7.79
CA ASN A 148 -11.18 -9.46 -9.21
C ASN A 148 -9.85 -9.11 -9.88
N ASN A 149 -8.79 -9.48 -9.27
CA ASN A 149 -7.46 -9.09 -9.70
C ASN A 149 -6.82 -10.16 -10.55
#